data_584976c0289ed438bf1174eb0ec5ae5d
#
_entry.id   584976c0289ed438bf1174eb0ec5ae5d
#
_cell.length_a   1.000
_cell.length_b   1.000
_cell.length_c   1.000
_cell.angle_alpha   90.00
_cell.angle_beta   90.00
_cell.angle_gamma   90.00
#
_symmetry.space_group_name_H-M   'P 1'
#
loop_
_entity.id
_entity.type
_entity.pdbx_description
1 polymer ?
#
loop_
_entity_poly.entity_id
_entity_poly.type
_entity_poly.pdbx_seq_one_letter_code
_entity_poly.pdbx_strand_id
1 'polypeptide(L)'
;MRSLKSIAILLLAGSTLLAQPAAAASWLEMNFGLLRGPGYDGNVPTCDWGLGTISSRFSQKESRFWASDAVIDDYADVREVAYRPWGDKVIPRRYCEAKALVSSASYGKQVWTKVYYSIGEDTGFAGFTWGVNWCVVGADRNLAYAPDCKQARP
;
A
#
# COMPACT_ATOMS: atom_id res chain seq x y z
N MET A 1 -18.86 64.85 -23.18
CA MET A 1 -17.96 63.79 -23.65
C MET A 1 -17.80 62.82 -22.50
N ARG A 2 -18.48 61.69 -22.54
CA ARG A 2 -18.51 60.68 -21.46
C ARG A 2 -17.68 59.45 -21.86
N SER A 3 -16.61 59.21 -21.12
CA SER A 3 -15.75 58.05 -21.30
C SER A 3 -16.40 56.81 -20.68
N LEU A 4 -16.76 55.84 -21.49
CA LEU A 4 -17.17 54.51 -21.01
C LEU A 4 -15.91 53.69 -20.69
N LYS A 5 -15.70 53.39 -19.42
CA LYS A 5 -14.69 52.42 -18.98
C LYS A 5 -15.30 51.03 -19.07
N SER A 6 -14.87 50.26 -20.02
CA SER A 6 -15.20 48.82 -20.15
C SER A 6 -14.53 48.06 -19.05
N ILE A 7 -15.29 47.49 -18.12
CA ILE A 7 -14.83 46.58 -17.10
C ILE A 7 -14.87 45.19 -17.73
N ALA A 8 -13.69 44.65 -18.07
CA ALA A 8 -13.52 43.25 -18.47
C ALA A 8 -13.52 42.39 -17.20
N ILE A 9 -14.61 41.68 -16.94
CA ILE A 9 -14.72 40.69 -15.90
C ILE A 9 -14.07 39.42 -16.44
N LEU A 10 -12.85 39.12 -16.00
CA LEU A 10 -12.20 37.81 -16.20
C LEU A 10 -12.90 36.78 -15.31
N LEU A 11 -13.76 35.99 -15.91
CA LEU A 11 -14.26 34.75 -15.31
C LEU A 11 -13.13 33.72 -15.29
N LEU A 12 -12.38 33.64 -14.19
CA LEU A 12 -11.56 32.48 -13.87
C LEU A 12 -12.50 31.28 -13.55
N ALA A 13 -12.77 30.46 -14.55
CA ALA A 13 -13.38 29.17 -14.35
C ALA A 13 -12.36 28.30 -13.63
N GLY A 14 -12.39 28.31 -12.31
CA GLY A 14 -11.65 27.37 -11.48
C GLY A 14 -12.18 25.96 -11.71
N SER A 15 -11.48 25.19 -12.56
CA SER A 15 -11.69 23.75 -12.67
C SER A 15 -11.24 23.09 -11.38
N THR A 16 -12.12 22.98 -10.40
CA THR A 16 -11.91 22.08 -9.25
C THR A 16 -11.95 20.67 -9.81
N LEU A 17 -10.77 20.11 -10.03
CA LEU A 17 -10.59 18.66 -10.17
C LEU A 17 -11.09 18.05 -8.86
N LEU A 18 -12.35 17.64 -8.85
CA LEU A 18 -12.89 16.78 -7.80
C LEU A 18 -12.14 15.47 -7.91
N ALA A 19 -11.08 15.32 -7.11
CA ALA A 19 -10.48 14.02 -6.87
C ALA A 19 -11.60 13.16 -6.27
N GLN A 20 -12.19 12.29 -7.09
CA GLN A 20 -13.14 11.32 -6.58
C GLN A 20 -12.37 10.41 -5.63
N PRO A 21 -12.83 10.22 -4.40
CA PRO A 21 -12.26 9.19 -3.55
C PRO A 21 -12.43 7.86 -4.29
N ALA A 22 -11.33 7.12 -4.43
CA ALA A 22 -11.40 5.75 -4.92
C ALA A 22 -12.37 4.99 -4.02
N ALA A 23 -13.50 4.61 -4.57
CA ALA A 23 -14.50 3.85 -3.85
C ALA A 23 -14.06 2.39 -3.84
N ALA A 24 -13.37 1.97 -2.79
CA ALA A 24 -13.31 0.55 -2.45
C ALA A 24 -14.74 0.02 -2.31
N ALA A 25 -14.96 -1.25 -2.68
CA ALA A 25 -16.27 -1.87 -2.59
C ALA A 25 -16.92 -1.61 -1.23
N SER A 26 -18.19 -1.25 -1.22
CA SER A 26 -18.87 -0.92 0.02
C SER A 26 -19.04 -2.18 0.88
N TRP A 27 -19.05 -2.01 2.22
CA TRP A 27 -19.28 -3.13 3.14
C TRP A 27 -20.57 -3.91 2.79
N LEU A 28 -21.60 -3.22 2.33
CA LEU A 28 -22.86 -3.82 1.90
C LEU A 28 -22.69 -4.69 0.67
N GLU A 29 -21.89 -4.29 -0.30
CA GLU A 29 -21.59 -5.08 -1.50
C GLU A 29 -20.83 -6.36 -1.15
N MET A 30 -19.88 -6.27 -0.24
CA MET A 30 -19.06 -7.40 0.16
C MET A 30 -19.79 -8.42 1.02
N ASN A 31 -20.68 -7.97 1.92
CA ASN A 31 -21.29 -8.86 2.90
C ASN A 31 -22.69 -9.33 2.54
N PHE A 32 -23.40 -8.59 1.72
CA PHE A 32 -24.82 -8.92 1.42
C PHE A 32 -25.09 -9.26 -0.05
N GLY A 33 -24.09 -9.11 -0.92
CA GLY A 33 -24.23 -9.48 -2.34
C GLY A 33 -25.39 -8.80 -3.06
N LEU A 34 -25.88 -7.67 -2.52
CA LEU A 34 -27.10 -7.01 -2.98
C LEU A 34 -26.95 -6.31 -4.31
N LEU A 35 -25.74 -6.09 -4.76
CA LEU A 35 -25.40 -5.56 -6.08
C LEU A 35 -24.23 -6.40 -6.62
N ARG A 36 -24.11 -6.50 -7.92
CA ARG A 36 -23.05 -7.23 -8.63
C ARG A 36 -21.73 -7.13 -7.89
N GLY A 37 -21.11 -8.18 -7.46
CA GLY A 37 -19.90 -8.32 -6.65
C GLY A 37 -18.96 -7.10 -6.55
N PRO A 38 -17.93 -7.13 -5.74
CA PRO A 38 -17.12 -5.96 -5.45
C PRO A 38 -16.67 -5.29 -6.76
N GLY A 39 -17.04 -4.02 -6.92
CA GLY A 39 -16.63 -3.20 -8.06
C GLY A 39 -15.20 -2.71 -7.85
N TYR A 40 -14.23 -3.55 -8.15
CA TYR A 40 -12.84 -3.12 -8.12
C TYR A 40 -12.58 -2.07 -9.19
N ASP A 41 -11.99 -0.94 -8.80
CA ASP A 41 -11.64 0.14 -9.73
C ASP A 41 -10.17 0.08 -10.20
N GLY A 42 -9.38 -0.82 -9.65
CA GLY A 42 -7.97 -0.99 -9.95
C GLY A 42 -7.09 0.14 -9.40
N ASN A 43 -7.61 0.98 -8.53
CA ASN A 43 -6.89 2.12 -8.00
C ASN A 43 -6.07 1.76 -6.76
N VAL A 44 -5.00 1.02 -6.97
CA VAL A 44 -4.09 0.59 -5.91
C VAL A 44 -3.01 1.66 -5.68
N PRO A 45 -2.74 2.08 -4.42
CA PRO A 45 -1.73 3.08 -4.09
C PRO A 45 -0.33 2.74 -4.60
N THR A 46 0.53 3.75 -4.66
CA THR A 46 1.95 3.58 -4.98
C THR A 46 2.69 2.75 -3.93
N CYS A 47 3.87 2.25 -4.27
CA CYS A 47 4.66 1.39 -3.38
C CYS A 47 4.98 2.06 -2.04
N ASP A 48 5.25 3.36 -2.03
CA ASP A 48 5.61 4.10 -0.82
C ASP A 48 4.51 4.06 0.25
N TRP A 49 3.26 4.00 -0.18
CA TRP A 49 2.11 3.98 0.74
C TRP A 49 2.15 2.83 1.76
N GLY A 50 2.67 1.67 1.36
CA GLY A 50 2.70 0.47 2.21
C GLY A 50 3.78 0.48 3.30
N LEU A 51 4.81 1.32 3.17
CA LEU A 51 6.04 1.22 3.97
C LEU A 51 5.81 1.45 5.47
N GLY A 52 5.02 2.46 5.83
CA GLY A 52 4.68 2.71 7.24
C GLY A 52 3.92 1.56 7.90
N THR A 53 3.02 0.92 7.16
CA THR A 53 2.30 -0.27 7.61
C THR A 53 3.27 -1.45 7.83
N ILE A 54 4.23 -1.62 6.94
CA ILE A 54 5.24 -2.68 7.05
C ILE A 54 6.10 -2.47 8.28
N SER A 55 6.65 -1.27 8.50
CA SER A 55 7.46 -0.96 9.68
C SER A 55 6.72 -1.23 10.98
N SER A 56 5.49 -0.74 11.10
CA SER A 56 4.66 -0.95 12.29
C SER A 56 4.37 -2.43 12.55
N ARG A 57 3.95 -3.16 11.53
CA ARG A 57 3.64 -4.59 11.67
C ARG A 57 4.88 -5.45 11.87
N PHE A 58 6.03 -5.06 11.30
CA PHE A 58 7.29 -5.73 11.51
C PHE A 58 7.69 -5.66 12.98
N SER A 59 7.76 -4.46 13.57
CA SER A 59 8.12 -4.30 14.98
C SER A 59 7.15 -5.01 15.92
N GLN A 60 5.84 -4.97 15.64
CA GLN A 60 4.83 -5.71 16.41
C GLN A 60 5.04 -7.23 16.31
N LYS A 61 5.33 -7.76 15.12
CA LYS A 61 5.62 -9.17 14.92
C LYS A 61 6.87 -9.61 15.68
N GLU A 62 7.95 -8.84 15.55
CA GLU A 62 9.22 -9.11 16.20
C GLU A 62 9.09 -9.10 17.73
N SER A 63 8.47 -8.07 18.30
CA SER A 63 8.30 -7.96 19.75
C SER A 63 7.34 -9.03 20.31
N ARG A 64 6.22 -9.27 19.61
CA ARG A 64 5.14 -10.12 20.14
C ARG A 64 5.43 -11.63 20.03
N PHE A 65 6.05 -12.06 18.94
CA PHE A 65 6.25 -13.49 18.65
C PHE A 65 7.68 -13.95 18.81
N TRP A 66 8.64 -13.04 18.75
CA TRP A 66 10.07 -13.41 18.76
C TRP A 66 10.84 -12.78 19.91
N ALA A 67 10.16 -12.03 20.80
CA ALA A 67 10.79 -11.28 21.89
C ALA A 67 12.03 -10.47 21.40
N SER A 68 11.92 -9.91 20.20
CA SER A 68 12.98 -9.16 19.50
C SER A 68 12.63 -7.68 19.47
N ASP A 69 13.62 -6.84 19.61
CA ASP A 69 13.54 -5.38 19.49
C ASP A 69 13.83 -4.87 18.07
N ALA A 70 13.86 -5.78 17.10
CA ALA A 70 14.14 -5.42 15.73
C ALA A 70 13.07 -4.49 15.14
N VAL A 71 13.54 -3.44 14.50
CA VAL A 71 12.70 -2.45 13.82
C VAL A 71 13.24 -2.16 12.42
N ILE A 72 12.41 -1.58 11.57
CA ILE A 72 12.85 -1.03 10.28
C ILE A 72 12.96 0.47 10.45
N ASP A 73 14.17 1.00 10.30
CA ASP A 73 14.49 2.43 10.47
C ASP A 73 14.28 3.20 9.17
N ASP A 74 14.59 2.59 8.03
CA ASP A 74 14.60 3.30 6.74
C ASP A 74 14.36 2.33 5.56
N TYR A 75 14.03 2.92 4.42
CA TYR A 75 13.85 2.22 3.16
C TYR A 75 14.63 2.90 2.04
N ALA A 76 15.17 2.09 1.13
CA ALA A 76 15.83 2.53 -0.09
C ALA A 76 15.38 1.69 -1.29
N ASP A 77 15.59 2.22 -2.49
CA ASP A 77 15.33 1.54 -3.75
C ASP A 77 13.88 1.03 -3.89
N VAL A 78 12.92 1.80 -3.38
CA VAL A 78 11.49 1.47 -3.47
C VAL A 78 11.06 1.49 -4.93
N ARG A 79 10.54 0.36 -5.42
CA ARG A 79 10.10 0.26 -6.81
C ARG A 79 8.96 -0.73 -7.01
N GLU A 80 8.17 -0.46 -8.03
CA GLU A 80 7.19 -1.40 -8.53
C GLU A 80 7.87 -2.53 -9.32
N VAL A 81 7.43 -3.75 -9.09
CA VAL A 81 7.88 -4.94 -9.82
C VAL A 81 6.83 -5.37 -10.82
N ALA A 82 5.57 -5.33 -10.43
CA ALA A 82 4.45 -5.65 -11.29
C ALA A 82 3.17 -4.97 -10.81
N TYR A 83 2.32 -4.63 -11.74
CA TYR A 83 0.98 -4.14 -11.45
C TYR A 83 -0.04 -4.98 -12.21
N ARG A 84 -0.98 -5.54 -11.46
CA ARG A 84 -2.13 -6.29 -12.00
C ARG A 84 -3.39 -5.50 -11.69
N PRO A 85 -3.85 -4.66 -12.64
CA PRO A 85 -4.91 -3.70 -12.35
C PRO A 85 -6.22 -4.38 -12.00
N TRP A 86 -6.63 -5.41 -12.73
CA TRP A 86 -7.81 -6.22 -12.40
C TRP A 86 -8.19 -7.18 -13.53
N GLY A 87 -9.14 -8.05 -13.23
CA GLY A 87 -9.99 -8.82 -14.13
C GLY A 87 -11.25 -9.17 -13.36
N ASP A 88 -12.33 -9.54 -13.99
CA ASP A 88 -13.66 -9.76 -13.39
C ASP A 88 -13.66 -10.66 -12.13
N LYS A 89 -12.56 -11.34 -11.87
CA LYS A 89 -12.41 -12.29 -10.75
C LYS A 89 -11.09 -12.14 -10.01
N VAL A 90 -10.34 -11.08 -10.27
CA VAL A 90 -8.98 -10.90 -9.70
C VAL A 90 -8.90 -9.57 -8.98
N ILE A 91 -8.56 -9.62 -7.69
CA ILE A 91 -8.34 -8.43 -6.87
C ILE A 91 -7.15 -7.64 -7.43
N PRO A 92 -7.33 -6.35 -7.74
CA PRO A 92 -6.25 -5.48 -8.17
C PRO A 92 -5.09 -5.49 -7.19
N ARG A 93 -3.87 -5.62 -7.70
CA ARG A 93 -2.69 -5.75 -6.86
C ARG A 93 -1.44 -5.13 -7.48
N ARG A 94 -0.73 -4.37 -6.66
CA ARG A 94 0.58 -3.81 -6.96
C ARG A 94 1.64 -4.58 -6.20
N TYR A 95 2.65 -5.09 -6.89
CA TYR A 95 3.80 -5.76 -6.31
C TYR A 95 4.98 -4.83 -6.29
N CYS A 96 5.63 -4.76 -5.14
CA CYS A 96 6.71 -3.83 -4.87
C CYS A 96 7.90 -4.55 -4.24
N GLU A 97 9.07 -3.97 -4.41
CA GLU A 97 10.25 -4.33 -3.63
C GLU A 97 10.98 -3.08 -3.15
N ALA A 98 11.71 -3.23 -2.06
CA ALA A 98 12.59 -2.21 -1.51
C ALA A 98 13.75 -2.87 -0.77
N LYS A 99 14.74 -2.06 -0.35
CA LYS A 99 15.67 -2.40 0.71
C LYS A 99 15.15 -1.80 2.01
N ALA A 100 15.17 -2.57 3.08
CA ALA A 100 14.83 -2.13 4.42
C ALA A 100 16.09 -2.14 5.29
N LEU A 101 16.34 -1.05 6.02
CA LEU A 101 17.37 -1.00 7.05
C LEU A 101 16.78 -1.55 8.34
N VAL A 102 17.13 -2.77 8.67
CA VAL A 102 16.69 -3.42 9.90
C VAL A 102 17.74 -3.21 10.96
N SER A 103 17.34 -2.68 12.11
CA SER A 103 18.20 -2.51 13.30
C SER A 103 17.64 -3.26 14.51
N SER A 104 18.54 -3.59 15.42
CA SER A 104 18.21 -4.13 16.74
C SER A 104 19.20 -3.59 17.76
N ALA A 105 18.69 -2.92 18.77
CA ALA A 105 19.51 -2.34 19.83
C ALA A 105 20.20 -3.43 20.65
N SER A 106 19.48 -4.53 20.94
CA SER A 106 20.01 -5.66 21.71
C SER A 106 21.20 -6.34 21.04
N TYR A 107 21.26 -6.33 19.73
CA TYR A 107 22.36 -6.95 18.97
C TYR A 107 23.36 -5.95 18.43
N GLY A 108 23.10 -4.64 18.56
CA GLY A 108 23.97 -3.57 18.06
C GLY A 108 24.25 -3.66 16.56
N LYS A 109 23.29 -4.17 15.80
CA LYS A 109 23.43 -4.45 14.36
C LYS A 109 22.42 -3.65 13.55
N GLN A 110 22.90 -3.16 12.41
CA GLN A 110 22.07 -2.61 11.34
C GLN A 110 22.40 -3.35 10.05
N VAL A 111 21.38 -3.80 9.32
CA VAL A 111 21.55 -4.56 8.11
C VAL A 111 20.54 -4.13 7.07
N TRP A 112 21.02 -3.81 5.87
CA TRP A 112 20.17 -3.66 4.70
C TRP A 112 19.74 -5.03 4.20
N THR A 113 18.44 -5.27 4.13
CA THR A 113 17.87 -6.50 3.57
C THR A 113 16.76 -6.17 2.60
N LYS A 114 16.40 -7.13 1.75
CA LYS A 114 15.29 -6.95 0.82
C LYS A 114 13.95 -7.14 1.53
N VAL A 115 13.00 -6.33 1.13
CA VAL A 115 11.59 -6.52 1.45
C VAL A 115 10.79 -6.62 0.16
N TYR A 116 9.95 -7.65 0.09
CA TYR A 116 8.96 -7.82 -0.98
C TYR A 116 7.58 -7.63 -0.39
N TYR A 117 6.73 -6.91 -1.09
CA TYR A 117 5.37 -6.68 -0.62
C TYR A 117 4.40 -6.45 -1.76
N SER A 118 3.13 -6.65 -1.46
CA SER A 118 2.06 -6.32 -2.37
C SER A 118 0.96 -5.55 -1.68
N ILE A 119 0.39 -4.59 -2.39
CA ILE A 119 -0.75 -3.81 -1.97
C ILE A 119 -1.94 -4.32 -2.77
N GLY A 120 -2.96 -4.80 -2.08
CA GLY A 120 -4.18 -5.31 -2.72
C GLY A 120 -5.36 -4.43 -2.38
N GLU A 121 -6.23 -4.20 -3.36
CA GLU A 121 -7.51 -3.52 -3.15
C GLU A 121 -8.40 -4.39 -2.28
N ASP A 122 -9.14 -3.79 -1.36
CA ASP A 122 -10.07 -4.46 -0.43
C ASP A 122 -9.52 -5.67 0.33
N THR A 123 -8.21 -5.70 0.55
CA THR A 123 -7.56 -6.74 1.33
C THR A 123 -7.10 -6.26 2.71
N GLY A 124 -7.47 -5.04 3.08
CA GLY A 124 -7.17 -4.44 4.38
C GLY A 124 -8.14 -4.86 5.49
N PHE A 125 -8.32 -3.97 6.48
CA PHE A 125 -9.18 -4.26 7.61
C PHE A 125 -10.62 -4.49 7.18
N ALA A 126 -11.16 -5.67 7.51
CA ALA A 126 -12.53 -6.11 7.18
C ALA A 126 -12.89 -5.95 5.69
N GLY A 127 -11.90 -5.91 4.79
CA GLY A 127 -12.15 -5.76 3.37
C GLY A 127 -12.50 -4.35 2.89
N PHE A 128 -12.24 -3.31 3.68
CA PHE A 128 -12.61 -1.93 3.32
C PHE A 128 -11.49 -1.08 2.77
N THR A 129 -10.26 -1.50 2.95
CA THR A 129 -9.10 -0.70 2.62
C THR A 129 -8.07 -1.52 1.89
N TRP A 130 -7.08 -0.87 1.35
CA TRP A 130 -5.93 -1.57 0.79
C TRP A 130 -5.19 -2.35 1.87
N GLY A 131 -4.93 -3.61 1.60
CA GLY A 131 -4.11 -4.47 2.47
C GLY A 131 -2.68 -4.54 1.98
N VAL A 132 -1.76 -4.73 2.91
CA VAL A 132 -0.34 -4.92 2.61
C VAL A 132 0.08 -6.30 3.07
N ASN A 133 0.48 -7.15 2.13
CA ASN A 133 1.19 -8.39 2.38
C ASN A 133 2.68 -8.15 2.18
N TRP A 134 3.52 -8.58 3.11
CA TRP A 134 4.93 -8.27 3.08
C TRP A 134 5.79 -9.39 3.65
N CYS A 135 7.03 -9.45 3.18
CA CYS A 135 8.05 -10.37 3.67
C CYS A 135 9.42 -9.67 3.64
N VAL A 136 10.09 -9.64 4.79
CA VAL A 136 11.48 -9.19 4.93
C VAL A 136 12.39 -10.41 4.83
N VAL A 137 13.31 -10.39 3.88
CA VAL A 137 14.25 -11.49 3.66
C VAL A 137 15.13 -11.69 4.91
N GLY A 138 15.21 -12.93 5.39
CA GLY A 138 15.91 -13.26 6.62
C GLY A 138 15.08 -13.11 7.91
N ALA A 139 13.88 -12.52 7.84
CA ALA A 139 12.98 -12.38 8.98
C ALA A 139 11.66 -13.17 8.83
N ASP A 140 11.55 -14.02 7.81
CA ASP A 140 10.41 -14.94 7.65
C ASP A 140 10.63 -16.25 8.43
N ARG A 141 10.75 -16.12 9.76
CA ARG A 141 11.11 -17.22 10.67
C ARG A 141 10.06 -18.34 10.73
N ASN A 142 8.82 -18.02 10.43
CA ASN A 142 7.72 -18.99 10.36
C ASN A 142 7.51 -19.56 8.94
N LEU A 143 8.40 -19.22 8.02
CA LEU A 143 8.38 -19.71 6.63
C LEU A 143 7.05 -19.48 5.89
N ALA A 144 6.32 -18.44 6.26
CA ALA A 144 5.02 -18.11 5.67
C ALA A 144 5.12 -17.77 4.17
N TYR A 145 6.28 -17.26 3.75
CA TYR A 145 6.54 -16.86 2.37
C TYR A 145 7.72 -17.62 1.73
N ALA A 146 8.05 -18.79 2.30
CA ALA A 146 9.18 -19.60 1.86
C ALA A 146 9.07 -20.06 0.39
N PRO A 147 10.24 -20.34 -0.26
CA PRO A 147 11.57 -19.96 0.17
C PRO A 147 11.86 -18.48 -0.13
N ASP A 148 12.70 -17.84 0.70
CA ASP A 148 13.21 -16.47 0.47
C ASP A 148 12.17 -15.46 0.02
N CYS A 149 11.04 -15.40 0.71
CA CYS A 149 9.93 -14.50 0.40
C CYS A 149 9.30 -14.71 -1.01
N LYS A 150 9.47 -15.86 -1.63
CA LYS A 150 8.99 -16.12 -3.00
C LYS A 150 7.48 -15.89 -3.15
N GLN A 151 6.70 -16.25 -2.13
CA GLN A 151 5.24 -16.08 -2.16
C GLN A 151 4.77 -14.62 -2.07
N ALA A 152 5.65 -13.69 -1.70
CA ALA A 152 5.36 -12.25 -1.67
C ALA A 152 5.66 -11.54 -3.02
N ARG A 153 6.17 -12.26 -4.00
CA ARG A 153 6.50 -11.77 -5.34
C ARG A 153 5.36 -12.03 -6.34
N PRO A 154 5.35 -11.35 -7.49
CA PRO A 154 4.36 -11.59 -8.56
C PRO A 154 4.49 -12.96 -9.18
#